data_5afaf0ca73c50fbe3bb0095338abb0c9
#
_entry.id   5afaf0ca73c50fbe3bb0095338abb0c9
#
_cell.length_a   1.000
_cell.length_b   1.000
_cell.length_c   1.000
_cell.angle_alpha   90.00
_cell.angle_beta   90.00
_cell.angle_gamma   90.00
#
_symmetry.space_group_name_H-M   'P 1'
#
loop_
_entity.id
_entity.type
_entity.pdbx_description
1 polymer ?
#
loop_
_entity_poly.entity_id
_entity_poly.type
_entity_poly.pdbx_seq_one_letter_code
_entity_poly.pdbx_strand_id
1 'polypeptide(L)'
;MILNKKDLDHIIHDAFCNSTGVYGAFQLSCKRDEYNEAKERLRARTNNMICKEDVWLEILHMGKTLYLVDQETEEKHSFNYDSIRSKLSSDNKHLVKMILESLSEHSDADTADNLIQYMVYGDIIFG
;
A
#
# COMPACT_ATOMS: atom_id res chain seq x y z
N MET A 1 14.89 -7.82 6.10
CA MET A 1 13.81 -8.72 6.60
C MET A 1 13.09 -9.34 5.41
N ILE A 2 12.89 -10.64 5.43
CA ILE A 2 12.13 -11.32 4.38
C ILE A 2 10.71 -11.58 4.90
N LEU A 3 9.72 -11.05 4.18
CA LEU A 3 8.31 -11.21 4.53
C LEU A 3 7.66 -12.27 3.64
N ASN A 4 6.86 -13.16 4.24
CA ASN A 4 6.04 -14.07 3.45
C ASN A 4 4.85 -13.31 2.85
N LYS A 5 4.16 -13.94 1.89
CA LYS A 5 3.04 -13.30 1.18
C LYS A 5 1.94 -12.85 2.13
N LYS A 6 1.59 -13.67 3.11
CA LYS A 6 0.53 -13.36 4.08
C LYS A 6 0.84 -12.09 4.87
N ASP A 7 2.05 -11.99 5.39
CA ASP A 7 2.48 -10.84 6.18
C ASP A 7 2.61 -9.60 5.31
N LEU A 8 3.16 -9.74 4.09
CA LEU A 8 3.27 -8.63 3.15
C LEU A 8 1.90 -8.08 2.78
N ASP A 9 0.93 -8.95 2.46
CA ASP A 9 -0.43 -8.54 2.14
C ASP A 9 -1.09 -7.84 3.33
N HIS A 10 -0.87 -8.33 4.55
CA HIS A 10 -1.40 -7.69 5.75
C HIS A 10 -0.85 -6.26 5.91
N ILE A 11 0.46 -6.09 5.76
CA ILE A 11 1.10 -4.78 5.89
C ILE A 11 0.56 -3.81 4.85
N ILE A 12 0.46 -4.24 3.60
CA ILE A 12 -0.04 -3.41 2.50
C ILE A 12 -1.49 -2.99 2.76
N HIS A 13 -2.36 -3.94 3.07
CA HIS A 13 -3.77 -3.67 3.30
C HIS A 13 -3.97 -2.77 4.51
N ASP A 14 -3.28 -3.04 5.61
CA ASP A 14 -3.33 -2.23 6.83
C ASP A 14 -2.90 -0.78 6.55
N ALA A 15 -1.82 -0.60 5.79
CA ALA A 15 -1.35 0.73 5.42
C ALA A 15 -2.40 1.48 4.57
N PHE A 16 -3.01 0.80 3.61
CA PHE A 16 -4.08 1.41 2.79
C PHE A 16 -5.29 1.81 3.61
N CYS A 17 -5.68 0.98 4.59
CA CYS A 17 -6.86 1.23 5.41
C CYS A 17 -6.67 2.39 6.39
N ASN A 18 -5.47 2.58 6.92
CA ASN A 18 -5.20 3.51 8.01
C ASN A 18 -4.51 4.81 7.56
N SER A 19 -4.09 4.90 6.30
CA SER A 19 -3.40 6.08 5.79
C SER A 19 -4.31 7.31 5.74
N THR A 20 -3.76 8.46 6.14
CA THR A 20 -4.40 9.77 5.97
C THR A 20 -3.87 10.50 4.73
N GLY A 21 -2.86 9.95 4.04
CA GLY A 21 -2.14 10.64 2.98
C GLY A 21 -1.35 11.83 3.51
N VAL A 22 -0.91 11.77 4.78
CA VAL A 22 -0.23 12.87 5.48
C VAL A 22 -1.05 14.16 5.31
N TYR A 23 -2.32 14.09 5.74
CA TYR A 23 -3.27 15.22 5.67
C TYR A 23 -3.48 15.76 4.25
N GLY A 24 -3.43 14.88 3.25
CA GLY A 24 -3.68 15.25 1.86
C GLY A 24 -2.46 15.59 1.02
N ALA A 25 -1.26 15.37 1.55
CA ALA A 25 -0.02 15.61 0.78
C ALA A 25 0.12 14.63 -0.41
N PHE A 26 -0.41 13.43 -0.28
CA PHE A 26 -0.43 12.45 -1.38
C PHE A 26 -1.75 11.69 -1.43
N GLN A 27 -2.01 11.06 -2.56
CA GLN A 27 -3.21 10.23 -2.77
C GLN A 27 -2.88 9.04 -3.66
N LEU A 28 -3.47 7.88 -3.33
CA LEU A 28 -3.34 6.68 -4.15
C LEU A 28 -4.28 6.75 -5.35
N SER A 29 -3.82 6.24 -6.48
CA SER A 29 -4.56 6.24 -7.73
C SER A 29 -4.27 4.98 -8.54
N CYS A 30 -5.16 4.67 -9.48
CA CYS A 30 -5.01 3.54 -10.39
C CYS A 30 -5.76 3.82 -11.69
N LYS A 31 -5.56 2.96 -12.69
CA LYS A 31 -6.33 3.01 -13.92
C LYS A 31 -7.73 2.46 -13.68
N ARG A 32 -8.74 3.14 -14.22
CA ARG A 32 -10.15 2.80 -13.97
C ARG A 32 -10.53 1.41 -14.47
N ASP A 33 -10.05 1.01 -15.63
CA ASP A 33 -10.32 -0.31 -16.18
C ASP A 33 -9.69 -1.42 -15.33
N GLU A 34 -8.50 -1.20 -14.79
CA GLU A 34 -7.84 -2.14 -13.87
C GLU A 34 -8.58 -2.21 -12.54
N TYR A 35 -9.09 -1.09 -12.05
CA TYR A 35 -9.93 -1.06 -10.85
C TYR A 35 -11.19 -1.92 -11.05
N ASN A 36 -11.88 -1.72 -12.15
CA ASN A 36 -13.11 -2.46 -12.46
C ASN A 36 -12.85 -3.96 -12.62
N GLU A 37 -11.78 -4.35 -13.30
CA GLU A 37 -11.39 -5.76 -13.45
C GLU A 37 -11.09 -6.40 -12.10
N ALA A 38 -10.31 -5.74 -11.25
CA ALA A 38 -9.98 -6.23 -9.92
C ALA A 38 -11.23 -6.41 -9.06
N LYS A 39 -12.14 -5.45 -9.11
CA LYS A 39 -13.41 -5.50 -8.37
C LYS A 39 -14.26 -6.69 -8.79
N GLU A 40 -14.35 -6.97 -10.10
CA GLU A 40 -15.09 -8.12 -10.61
C GLU A 40 -14.45 -9.44 -10.16
N ARG A 41 -13.12 -9.52 -10.15
CA ARG A 41 -12.40 -10.70 -9.64
C ARG A 41 -12.73 -10.96 -8.17
N LEU A 42 -12.80 -9.91 -7.35
CA LEU A 42 -13.15 -10.03 -5.93
C LEU A 42 -14.62 -10.46 -5.77
N ARG A 43 -15.53 -9.89 -6.54
CA ARG A 43 -16.95 -10.26 -6.50
C ARG A 43 -17.17 -11.75 -6.82
N ALA A 44 -16.36 -12.31 -7.70
CA ALA A 44 -16.45 -13.72 -8.07
C ALA A 44 -15.97 -14.66 -6.95
N ARG A 45 -15.16 -14.14 -6.00
CA ARG A 45 -14.55 -14.95 -4.92
C ARG A 45 -15.18 -14.76 -3.56
N THR A 46 -15.97 -13.70 -3.35
CA THR A 46 -16.52 -13.40 -2.03
C THR A 46 -17.89 -12.75 -2.12
N ASN A 47 -18.73 -13.00 -1.12
CA ASN A 47 -20.01 -12.32 -0.93
C ASN A 47 -19.88 -11.16 0.05
N ASN A 48 -18.69 -10.92 0.60
CA ASN A 48 -18.46 -9.84 1.54
C ASN A 48 -18.45 -8.48 0.83
N MET A 49 -18.69 -7.43 1.60
CA MET A 49 -18.53 -6.06 1.10
C MET A 49 -17.08 -5.85 0.65
N ILE A 50 -16.92 -5.24 -0.52
CA ILE A 50 -15.61 -4.95 -1.11
C ILE A 50 -15.36 -3.46 -0.98
N CYS A 51 -14.29 -3.07 -0.29
CA CYS A 51 -13.85 -1.69 -0.19
C CYS A 51 -12.72 -1.40 -1.19
N LYS A 52 -12.41 -0.12 -1.39
CA LYS A 52 -11.39 0.27 -2.36
C LYS A 52 -10.00 -0.29 -2.02
N GLU A 53 -9.69 -0.44 -0.73
CA GLU A 53 -8.42 -0.99 -0.27
C GLU A 53 -8.24 -2.45 -0.70
N ASP A 54 -9.33 -3.22 -0.68
CA ASP A 54 -9.33 -4.60 -1.18
C ASP A 54 -9.05 -4.62 -2.68
N VAL A 55 -9.66 -3.69 -3.42
CA VAL A 55 -9.48 -3.58 -4.87
C VAL A 55 -8.04 -3.20 -5.21
N TRP A 56 -7.44 -2.26 -4.49
CA TRP A 56 -6.04 -1.88 -4.70
C TRP A 56 -5.09 -3.06 -4.48
N LEU A 57 -5.30 -3.84 -3.42
CA LEU A 57 -4.49 -5.03 -3.17
C LEU A 57 -4.65 -6.05 -4.29
N GLU A 58 -5.87 -6.23 -4.79
CA GLU A 58 -6.12 -7.14 -5.92
C GLU A 58 -5.41 -6.68 -7.20
N ILE A 59 -5.40 -5.36 -7.47
CA ILE A 59 -4.64 -4.80 -8.60
C ILE A 59 -3.16 -5.19 -8.50
N LEU A 60 -2.59 -5.08 -7.30
CA LEU A 60 -1.20 -5.48 -7.07
C LEU A 60 -1.01 -6.99 -7.30
N HIS A 61 -1.96 -7.83 -6.85
CA HIS A 61 -1.89 -9.28 -7.07
C HIS A 61 -2.01 -9.65 -8.54
N MET A 62 -2.65 -8.82 -9.35
CA MET A 62 -2.72 -9.00 -10.81
C MET A 62 -1.42 -8.62 -11.52
N GLY A 63 -0.41 -8.17 -10.79
CA GLY A 63 0.84 -7.68 -11.35
C GLY A 63 0.72 -6.30 -11.99
N LYS A 64 -0.34 -5.58 -11.71
CA LYS A 64 -0.58 -4.24 -12.25
C LYS A 64 0.00 -3.17 -11.33
N THR A 65 -0.11 -1.91 -11.74
CA THR A 65 0.56 -0.77 -11.12
C THR A 65 -0.45 0.14 -10.43
N LEU A 66 -0.09 0.57 -9.22
CA LEU A 66 -0.73 1.69 -8.54
C LEU A 66 0.16 2.91 -8.63
N TYR A 67 -0.39 4.07 -8.32
CA TYR A 67 0.32 5.35 -8.35
C TYR A 67 0.12 6.10 -7.04
N LEU A 68 1.19 6.71 -6.56
CA LEU A 68 1.12 7.70 -5.49
C LEU A 68 1.24 9.07 -6.13
N VAL A 69 0.21 9.89 -5.97
CA VAL A 69 0.12 11.21 -6.59
C VAL A 69 0.44 12.27 -5.56
N ASP A 70 1.51 13.05 -5.81
CA ASP A 70 1.83 14.22 -5.00
C ASP A 70 0.79 15.30 -5.30
N GLN A 71 0.04 15.72 -4.27
CA GLN A 71 -1.08 16.66 -4.46
C GLN A 71 -0.62 18.08 -4.75
N GLU A 72 0.61 18.42 -4.42
CA GLU A 72 1.17 19.76 -4.70
C GLU A 72 1.73 19.86 -6.11
N THR A 73 2.53 18.88 -6.53
CA THR A 73 3.23 18.91 -7.82
C THR A 73 2.47 18.15 -8.92
N GLU A 74 1.48 17.35 -8.55
CA GLU A 74 0.74 16.42 -9.43
C GLU A 74 1.62 15.31 -10.03
N GLU A 75 2.85 15.14 -9.55
CA GLU A 75 3.71 14.04 -9.97
C GLU A 75 3.15 12.69 -9.53
N LYS A 76 3.25 11.71 -10.42
CA LYS A 76 2.82 10.34 -10.16
C LYS A 76 4.02 9.43 -10.02
N HIS A 77 4.06 8.67 -8.94
CA HIS A 77 5.11 7.68 -8.69
C HIS A 77 4.49 6.29 -8.72
N SER A 78 4.89 5.48 -9.70
CA SER A 78 4.34 4.14 -9.88
C SER A 78 4.97 3.14 -8.93
N PHE A 79 4.17 2.16 -8.51
CA PHE A 79 4.66 1.04 -7.72
C PHE A 79 3.82 -0.20 -7.98
N ASN A 80 4.41 -1.37 -7.78
CA ASN A 80 3.74 -2.65 -7.96
C ASN A 80 4.10 -3.60 -6.82
N TYR A 81 3.55 -4.81 -6.84
CA TYR A 81 3.77 -5.78 -5.76
C TYR A 81 5.25 -6.10 -5.55
N ASP A 82 5.98 -6.35 -6.64
CA ASP A 82 7.40 -6.70 -6.55
C ASP A 82 8.27 -5.54 -6.05
N SER A 83 7.97 -4.31 -6.47
CA SER A 83 8.70 -3.14 -5.99
C SER A 83 8.44 -2.89 -4.50
N ILE A 84 7.21 -3.11 -4.03
CA ILE A 84 6.90 -3.03 -2.60
C ILE A 84 7.71 -4.06 -1.82
N ARG A 85 7.69 -5.31 -2.25
CA ARG A 85 8.44 -6.39 -1.59
C ARG A 85 9.91 -6.05 -1.48
N SER A 86 10.50 -5.54 -2.56
CA SER A 86 11.91 -5.14 -2.59
C SER A 86 12.20 -4.04 -1.57
N LYS A 87 11.38 -3.00 -1.54
CA LYS A 87 11.60 -1.86 -0.64
C LYS A 87 11.37 -2.21 0.83
N LEU A 88 10.40 -3.06 1.13
CA LEU A 88 10.13 -3.48 2.50
C LEU A 88 11.10 -4.54 3.02
N SER A 89 11.99 -5.08 2.18
CA SER A 89 13.03 -6.02 2.61
C SER A 89 14.29 -5.34 3.14
N SER A 90 14.33 -4.02 3.19
CA SER A 90 15.44 -3.25 3.77
C SER A 90 15.61 -3.54 5.27
N ASP A 91 16.87 -3.49 5.74
CA ASP A 91 17.21 -3.64 7.16
C ASP A 91 17.16 -2.32 7.94
N ASN A 92 16.58 -1.27 7.38
CA ASN A 92 16.40 0.00 8.06
C ASN A 92 15.63 -0.21 9.36
N LYS A 93 16.21 0.22 10.50
CA LYS A 93 15.63 -0.04 11.83
C LYS A 93 14.26 0.62 12.01
N HIS A 94 14.06 1.81 11.47
CA HIS A 94 12.79 2.51 11.55
C HIS A 94 11.70 1.77 10.76
N LEU A 95 12.03 1.31 9.56
CA LEU A 95 11.12 0.51 8.74
C LEU A 95 10.75 -0.80 9.44
N VAL A 96 11.75 -1.54 9.96
CA VAL A 96 11.51 -2.81 10.67
C VAL A 96 10.56 -2.59 11.85
N LYS A 97 10.76 -1.53 12.63
CA LYS A 97 9.87 -1.20 13.75
C LYS A 97 8.42 -1.00 13.28
N MET A 98 8.21 -0.26 12.20
CA MET A 98 6.87 -0.01 11.66
C MET A 98 6.23 -1.27 11.12
N ILE A 99 7.01 -2.15 10.48
CA ILE A 99 6.53 -3.46 10.01
C ILE A 99 6.03 -4.29 11.20
N LEU A 100 6.80 -4.34 12.29
CA LEU A 100 6.41 -5.07 13.49
C LEU A 100 5.16 -4.48 14.14
N GLU A 101 5.02 -3.15 14.17
CA GLU A 101 3.82 -2.49 14.65
C GLU A 101 2.59 -2.88 13.82
N SER A 102 2.71 -2.91 12.50
CA SER A 102 1.63 -3.33 11.60
C SER A 102 1.23 -4.78 11.83
N LEU A 103 2.23 -5.69 11.92
CA LEU A 103 1.97 -7.11 12.11
C LEU A 103 1.36 -7.44 13.48
N SER A 104 1.63 -6.62 14.49
CA SER A 104 1.06 -6.79 15.84
C SER A 104 -0.23 -6.00 16.05
N GLU A 105 -0.77 -5.41 14.99
CA GLU A 105 -2.00 -4.62 15.00
C GLU A 105 -1.93 -3.40 15.92
N HIS A 106 -0.75 -2.82 16.08
CA HIS A 106 -0.52 -1.60 16.86
C HIS A 106 -0.18 -0.40 15.96
N SER A 107 -0.46 -0.49 14.65
CA SER A 107 -0.21 0.63 13.76
C SER A 107 -1.25 1.73 13.92
N ASP A 108 -0.80 2.98 13.81
CA ASP A 108 -1.65 4.15 13.77
C ASP A 108 -1.57 4.81 12.38
N ALA A 109 -2.20 5.98 12.23
CA ALA A 109 -2.19 6.70 10.96
C ALA A 109 -0.78 7.13 10.54
N ASP A 110 0.07 7.52 11.49
CA ASP A 110 1.46 7.89 11.19
C ASP A 110 2.26 6.69 10.68
N THR A 111 2.10 5.53 11.32
CA THR A 111 2.73 4.29 10.90
C THR A 111 2.28 3.93 9.48
N ALA A 112 0.98 4.00 9.21
CA ALA A 112 0.42 3.70 7.89
C ALA A 112 0.94 4.64 6.81
N ASP A 113 0.94 5.95 7.06
CA ASP A 113 1.43 6.94 6.11
C ASP A 113 2.93 6.75 5.81
N ASN A 114 3.71 6.44 6.83
CA ASN A 114 5.14 6.18 6.67
C ASN A 114 5.39 4.87 5.89
N LEU A 115 4.62 3.82 6.17
CA LEU A 115 4.74 2.55 5.44
C LEU A 115 4.43 2.73 3.96
N ILE A 116 3.41 3.51 3.60
CA ILE A 116 3.10 3.80 2.20
C ILE A 116 4.29 4.49 1.52
N GLN A 117 4.93 5.44 2.20
CA GLN A 117 6.10 6.11 1.64
C GLN A 117 7.27 5.14 1.43
N TYR A 118 7.53 4.25 2.38
CA TYR A 118 8.55 3.20 2.20
C TYR A 118 8.21 2.26 1.04
N MET A 119 6.92 1.90 0.90
CA MET A 119 6.46 1.03 -0.20
C MET A 119 6.72 1.65 -1.58
N VAL A 120 6.62 2.97 -1.69
CA VAL A 120 6.73 3.69 -2.96
C VAL A 120 8.16 4.21 -3.18
N TYR A 121 8.73 4.87 -2.19
CA TYR A 121 10.02 5.58 -2.34
C TYR A 121 11.19 4.85 -1.70
N GLY A 122 10.95 3.94 -0.77
CA GLY A 122 12.00 3.35 0.04
C GLY A 122 12.52 4.28 1.13
N ASP A 123 11.83 5.38 1.38
CA ASP A 123 12.19 6.37 2.40
C ASP A 123 10.98 7.26 2.72
N ILE A 124 11.09 8.05 3.78
CA ILE A 124 10.06 9.03 4.15
C ILE A 124 10.34 10.35 3.44
N ILE A 125 9.38 10.79 2.64
CA ILE A 125 9.46 12.01 1.82
C ILE A 125 8.56 13.11 2.38
N PHE A 126 7.35 12.75 2.82
CA PHE A 126 6.37 13.68 3.39
C PHE A 126 6.43 13.60 4.91
N GLY A 127 6.61 14.70 5.52
CA GLY A 127 6.76 14.73 6.94
C GLY A 127 5.66 15.24 7.75
#